data_e73525cb27a7d6e83f102349ca4cd8d5
#
_entry.id   e73525cb27a7d6e83f102349ca4cd8d5
#
_cell.length_a   1.000
_cell.length_b   1.000
_cell.length_c   1.000
_cell.angle_alpha   90.00
_cell.angle_beta   90.00
_cell.angle_gamma   90.00
#
_symmetry.space_group_name_H-M   'P 1'
#
loop_
_entity.id
_entity.type
_entity.pdbx_description
1 polymer ?
#
loop_
_entity_poly.entity_id
_entity_poly.type
_entity_poly.pdbx_seq_one_letter_code
_entity_poly.pdbx_strand_id
1 'polypeptide(L)'
;VGSEMCIRDRVYFMKEFHGEYKGEALVTVNSTNTAAAVGSGSLPVYATPMMLALMEEATCQAVSPLLDDGETTVGTKIDITHDKASSMGTTVSAVAKLEEVDGRRLVFSVSAKDNDGNVIGKGTIERFVVLADKFMKKVNG
;
A
#
# COMPACT_ATOMS: atom_id res chain seq x y z
N VAL A 1 -20.04 -7.86 20.34
CA VAL A 1 -18.88 -7.13 20.55
C VAL A 1 -18.43 -6.48 19.27
N GLY A 2 -18.35 -5.15 19.26
CA GLY A 2 -18.05 -4.39 18.05
C GLY A 2 -16.71 -4.75 17.43
N SER A 3 -15.71 -5.01 18.26
CA SER A 3 -14.38 -5.39 17.78
C SER A 3 -14.36 -6.75 17.09
N GLU A 4 -15.41 -7.54 17.24
CA GLU A 4 -15.52 -8.85 16.61
C GLU A 4 -16.17 -8.77 15.25
N MET A 5 -16.72 -7.62 14.87
CA MET A 5 -17.23 -7.43 13.52
C MET A 5 -16.10 -7.63 12.53
N CYS A 6 -16.26 -8.59 11.63
CA CYS A 6 -15.28 -8.89 10.60
C CYS A 6 -15.12 -7.70 9.67
N ILE A 7 -13.89 -7.39 9.28
CA ILE A 7 -13.63 -6.31 8.31
C ILE A 7 -14.39 -6.55 7.00
N ARG A 8 -14.57 -7.82 6.61
CA ARG A 8 -15.35 -8.19 5.45
C ARG A 8 -16.79 -7.68 5.55
N ASP A 9 -17.39 -7.82 6.73
CA ASP A 9 -18.77 -7.38 6.94
C ASP A 9 -18.86 -5.87 6.90
N ARG A 10 -17.87 -5.18 7.45
CA ARG A 10 -17.81 -3.71 7.40
C ARG A 10 -17.69 -3.21 5.97
N VAL A 11 -16.82 -3.83 5.16
CA VAL A 11 -16.65 -3.44 3.75
C VAL A 11 -17.91 -3.72 2.97
N TYR A 12 -18.53 -4.88 3.17
CA TYR A 12 -19.76 -5.24 2.51
C TYR A 12 -20.88 -4.25 2.85
N PHE A 13 -21.05 -3.96 4.13
CA PHE A 13 -22.05 -2.99 4.60
C PHE A 13 -21.81 -1.62 3.97
N MET A 14 -20.57 -1.15 3.95
CA MET A 14 -20.26 0.16 3.40
C MET A 14 -20.39 0.22 1.89
N LYS A 15 -20.21 -0.88 1.18
CA LYS A 15 -20.44 -0.94 -0.26
C LYS A 15 -21.91 -0.69 -0.61
N GLU A 16 -22.82 -1.05 0.25
CA GLU A 16 -24.24 -0.76 0.06
C GLU A 16 -24.51 0.75 0.06
N PHE A 17 -23.64 1.53 0.68
CA PHE A 17 -23.70 2.98 0.69
C PHE A 17 -22.78 3.60 -0.35
N HIS A 18 -22.33 2.82 -1.33
CA HIS A 18 -21.48 3.25 -2.44
C HIS A 18 -20.12 3.79 -2.00
N GLY A 19 -19.59 3.29 -0.89
CA GLY A 19 -18.27 3.65 -0.42
C GLY A 19 -17.17 3.04 -1.28
N GLU A 20 -16.17 3.84 -1.65
CA GLU A 20 -14.94 3.36 -2.25
C GLU A 20 -13.80 3.61 -1.25
N TYR A 21 -12.86 2.66 -1.19
CA TYR A 21 -11.72 2.76 -0.29
C TYR A 21 -10.46 2.93 -1.10
N LYS A 22 -9.99 4.16 -1.15
CA LYS A 22 -8.80 4.57 -1.88
C LYS A 22 -7.84 5.29 -0.95
N GLY A 23 -6.56 5.17 -1.26
CA GLY A 23 -5.51 5.92 -0.58
C GLY A 23 -4.52 6.46 -1.57
N GLU A 24 -3.83 7.53 -1.19
CA GLU A 24 -2.81 8.17 -2.00
C GLU A 24 -1.62 8.54 -1.14
N ALA A 25 -0.42 8.35 -1.67
CA ALA A 25 0.82 8.75 -1.03
C ALA A 25 1.72 9.44 -2.04
N LEU A 26 2.47 10.44 -1.58
CA LEU A 26 3.32 11.26 -2.42
C LEU A 26 4.75 11.25 -1.90
N VAL A 27 5.72 11.29 -2.81
CA VAL A 27 7.14 11.42 -2.46
C VAL A 27 7.86 12.18 -3.56
N THR A 28 8.91 12.90 -3.21
CA THR A 28 9.85 13.46 -4.17
C THR A 28 11.08 12.56 -4.23
N VAL A 29 11.53 12.22 -5.44
CA VAL A 29 12.75 11.44 -5.62
C VAL A 29 13.94 12.31 -5.22
N ASN A 30 14.75 11.82 -4.29
CA ASN A 30 15.89 12.55 -3.75
C ASN A 30 17.06 11.59 -3.50
N SER A 31 18.14 12.10 -2.93
CA SER A 31 19.38 11.32 -2.73
C SER A 31 19.23 10.14 -1.75
N THR A 32 18.10 10.02 -1.03
CA THR A 32 17.90 8.96 -0.04
C THR A 32 17.05 7.80 -0.56
N ASN A 33 16.34 7.98 -1.67
CA ASN A 33 15.41 6.97 -2.19
C ASN A 33 15.73 6.50 -3.60
N THR A 34 16.95 6.71 -4.05
CA THR A 34 17.41 6.19 -5.34
C THR A 34 17.86 4.73 -5.21
N ALA A 35 17.90 4.04 -6.35
CA ALA A 35 18.40 2.66 -6.39
C ALA A 35 19.80 2.56 -5.82
N ALA A 36 20.68 3.50 -6.16
CA ALA A 36 22.03 3.54 -5.62
C ALA A 36 22.05 3.71 -4.10
N ALA A 37 21.17 4.57 -3.56
CA ALA A 37 21.15 4.86 -2.14
C ALA A 37 20.66 3.67 -1.30
N VAL A 38 19.69 2.91 -1.80
CA VAL A 38 19.08 1.80 -1.03
C VAL A 38 19.64 0.43 -1.40
N GLY A 39 20.57 0.37 -2.34
CA GLY A 39 21.21 -0.89 -2.72
C GLY A 39 20.38 -1.78 -3.65
N SER A 40 19.36 -1.23 -4.32
CA SER A 40 18.57 -1.98 -5.27
C SER A 40 19.04 -1.86 -6.72
N GLY A 41 20.17 -1.21 -6.92
CA GLY A 41 20.79 -0.98 -8.21
C GLY A 41 21.95 -0.03 -8.03
N SER A 42 22.49 0.50 -9.14
CA SER A 42 23.66 1.38 -9.10
C SER A 42 23.39 2.79 -9.63
N LEU A 43 22.16 3.06 -10.06
CA LEU A 43 21.82 4.32 -10.72
C LEU A 43 21.07 5.29 -9.81
N PRO A 44 21.21 6.61 -10.05
CA PRO A 44 20.53 7.63 -9.25
C PRO A 44 19.09 7.88 -9.75
N VAL A 45 18.31 6.82 -9.81
CA VAL A 45 16.89 6.87 -10.19
C VAL A 45 16.05 6.31 -9.06
N TYR A 46 14.77 6.64 -9.03
CA TYR A 46 13.85 6.19 -7.99
C TYR A 46 13.91 4.66 -7.84
N ALA A 47 14.11 4.19 -6.63
CA ALA A 47 14.31 2.77 -6.34
C ALA A 47 13.00 2.00 -6.40
N THR A 48 13.01 0.84 -7.02
CA THR A 48 11.83 -0.05 -7.08
C THR A 48 11.28 -0.39 -5.69
N PRO A 49 12.10 -0.79 -4.69
CA PRO A 49 11.55 -1.05 -3.36
C PRO A 49 10.96 0.19 -2.68
N MET A 50 11.43 1.38 -3.04
CA MET A 50 10.87 2.62 -2.49
C MET A 50 9.53 2.94 -3.15
N MET A 51 9.36 2.63 -4.44
CA MET A 51 8.06 2.73 -5.11
C MET A 51 7.06 1.76 -4.48
N LEU A 52 7.49 0.54 -4.20
CA LEU A 52 6.66 -0.42 -3.49
C LEU A 52 6.25 0.09 -2.12
N ALA A 53 7.18 0.64 -1.35
CA ALA A 53 6.89 1.20 -0.02
C ALA A 53 5.83 2.31 -0.12
N LEU A 54 5.90 3.15 -1.14
CA LEU A 54 4.92 4.21 -1.37
C LEU A 54 3.55 3.63 -1.71
N MET A 55 3.50 2.58 -2.53
CA MET A 55 2.27 1.88 -2.86
C MET A 55 1.66 1.23 -1.61
N GLU A 56 2.50 0.64 -0.76
CA GLU A 56 2.03 0.06 0.51
C GLU A 56 1.47 1.12 1.44
N GLU A 57 2.11 2.28 1.53
CA GLU A 57 1.57 3.41 2.30
C GLU A 57 0.18 3.79 1.80
N ALA A 58 -0.01 3.85 0.49
CA ALA A 58 -1.32 4.13 -0.10
C ALA A 58 -2.36 3.06 0.28
N THR A 59 -1.98 1.77 0.32
CA THR A 59 -2.88 0.71 0.77
C THR A 59 -3.29 0.88 2.23
N CYS A 60 -2.34 1.27 3.08
CA CYS A 60 -2.62 1.51 4.49
C CYS A 60 -3.62 2.65 4.68
N GLN A 61 -3.47 3.72 3.90
CA GLN A 61 -4.41 4.83 3.94
C GLN A 61 -5.81 4.40 3.45
N ALA A 62 -5.85 3.59 2.40
CA ALA A 62 -7.11 3.11 1.83
C ALA A 62 -7.93 2.31 2.84
N VAL A 63 -7.29 1.48 3.66
CA VAL A 63 -7.97 0.57 4.58
C VAL A 63 -8.19 1.18 5.97
N SER A 64 -7.48 2.23 6.31
CA SER A 64 -7.53 2.83 7.65
C SER A 64 -8.94 3.05 8.19
N PRO A 65 -9.90 3.57 7.40
CA PRO A 65 -11.26 3.78 7.92
C PRO A 65 -12.01 2.49 8.28
N LEU A 66 -11.54 1.34 7.83
CA LEU A 66 -12.19 0.05 8.06
C LEU A 66 -11.64 -0.68 9.29
N LEU A 67 -10.54 -0.22 9.85
CA LEU A 67 -9.87 -0.90 10.95
C LEU A 67 -10.47 -0.47 12.30
N ASP A 68 -10.65 -1.44 13.19
CA ASP A 68 -11.02 -1.19 14.57
C ASP A 68 -9.77 -0.89 15.41
N ASP A 69 -9.97 -0.42 16.63
CA ASP A 69 -8.89 -0.21 17.58
C ASP A 69 -8.09 -1.50 17.75
N GLY A 70 -6.78 -1.38 17.68
CA GLY A 70 -5.88 -2.51 17.83
C GLY A 70 -5.66 -3.32 16.55
N GLU A 71 -6.43 -3.07 15.50
CA GLU A 71 -6.23 -3.72 14.20
C GLU A 71 -5.22 -2.94 13.36
N THR A 72 -4.44 -3.69 12.60
CA THR A 72 -3.55 -3.15 11.57
C THR A 72 -3.45 -4.15 10.43
N THR A 73 -2.65 -3.85 9.42
CA THR A 73 -2.43 -4.77 8.31
C THR A 73 -0.95 -5.00 8.08
N VAL A 74 -0.62 -6.18 7.57
CA VAL A 74 0.73 -6.52 7.12
C VAL A 74 0.69 -6.94 5.66
N GLY A 75 1.71 -6.59 4.90
CA GLY A 75 1.83 -7.00 3.49
C GLY A 75 2.18 -8.47 3.38
N THR A 76 1.53 -9.20 2.49
CA THR A 76 1.71 -10.64 2.34
C THR A 76 2.03 -11.09 0.93
N LYS A 77 1.62 -10.33 -0.08
CA LYS A 77 1.91 -10.70 -1.47
C LYS A 77 2.00 -9.44 -2.33
N ILE A 78 3.03 -9.41 -3.15
CA ILE A 78 3.33 -8.26 -4.01
C ILE A 78 3.49 -8.77 -5.44
N ASP A 79 2.79 -8.12 -6.37
CA ASP A 79 2.93 -8.40 -7.79
C ASP A 79 2.81 -7.08 -8.53
N ILE A 80 3.95 -6.42 -8.71
CA ILE A 80 4.00 -5.10 -9.34
C ILE A 80 5.04 -5.06 -10.44
N THR A 81 4.87 -4.11 -11.36
CA THR A 81 5.88 -3.78 -12.36
C THR A 81 6.41 -2.38 -12.08
N HIS A 82 7.65 -2.13 -12.49
CA HIS A 82 8.26 -0.81 -12.46
C HIS A 82 8.72 -0.52 -13.89
N ASP A 83 7.89 0.18 -14.63
CA ASP A 83 7.98 0.24 -16.09
C ASP A 83 8.74 1.47 -16.61
N LYS A 84 8.86 2.51 -15.79
CA LYS A 84 9.53 3.76 -16.20
C LYS A 84 10.35 4.31 -15.05
N ALA A 85 11.60 4.66 -15.34
CA ALA A 85 12.50 5.28 -14.36
C ALA A 85 12.07 6.73 -14.09
N SER A 86 12.34 7.20 -12.86
CA SER A 86 12.11 8.58 -12.46
C SER A 86 13.41 9.19 -11.93
N SER A 87 13.74 10.37 -12.43
CA SER A 87 14.95 11.09 -12.01
C SER A 87 14.74 11.81 -10.68
N MET A 88 15.87 12.20 -10.05
CA MET A 88 15.81 13.03 -8.84
C MET A 88 15.03 14.32 -9.12
N GLY A 89 14.23 14.75 -8.17
CA GLY A 89 13.37 15.93 -8.31
C GLY A 89 11.96 15.61 -8.80
N THR A 90 11.73 14.41 -9.34
CA THR A 90 10.41 13.99 -9.77
C THR A 90 9.50 13.77 -8.56
N THR A 91 8.26 14.25 -8.63
CA THR A 91 7.24 13.92 -7.64
C THR A 91 6.48 12.70 -8.12
N VAL A 92 6.44 11.67 -7.28
CA VAL A 92 5.73 10.41 -7.57
C VAL A 92 4.52 10.32 -6.65
N SER A 93 3.37 9.97 -7.24
CA SER A 93 2.15 9.70 -6.46
C SER A 93 1.74 8.25 -6.66
N ALA A 94 1.46 7.56 -5.56
CA ALA A 94 0.92 6.21 -5.59
C ALA A 94 -0.54 6.24 -5.16
N VAL A 95 -1.37 5.48 -5.86
CA VAL A 95 -2.80 5.34 -5.55
C VAL A 95 -3.09 3.86 -5.33
N ALA A 96 -3.83 3.56 -4.29
CA ALA A 96 -4.30 2.20 -4.01
C ALA A 96 -5.81 2.21 -3.89
N LYS A 97 -6.44 1.17 -4.42
CA LYS A 97 -7.87 0.96 -4.31
C LYS A 97 -8.12 -0.45 -3.79
N LEU A 98 -8.96 -0.55 -2.75
CA LEU A 98 -9.37 -1.85 -2.22
C LEU A 98 -10.33 -2.50 -3.24
N GLU A 99 -9.93 -3.67 -3.75
CA GLU A 99 -10.70 -4.37 -4.77
C GLU A 99 -11.46 -5.57 -4.23
N GLU A 100 -10.91 -6.26 -3.22
CA GLU A 100 -11.48 -7.49 -2.71
C GLU A 100 -11.21 -7.62 -1.22
N VAL A 101 -12.21 -8.13 -0.50
CA VAL A 101 -12.07 -8.52 0.90
C VAL A 101 -12.52 -9.97 1.04
N ASP A 102 -11.62 -10.81 1.51
CA ASP A 102 -11.89 -12.22 1.78
C ASP A 102 -11.47 -12.54 3.20
N GLY A 103 -12.41 -12.43 4.14
CA GLY A 103 -12.11 -12.52 5.55
C GLY A 103 -11.16 -11.41 5.99
N ARG A 104 -9.96 -11.78 6.39
CA ARG A 104 -8.91 -10.84 6.80
C ARG A 104 -7.96 -10.51 5.64
N ARG A 105 -8.10 -11.17 4.51
CA ARG A 105 -7.28 -10.93 3.33
C ARG A 105 -7.85 -9.80 2.51
N LEU A 106 -7.01 -8.83 2.21
CA LEU A 106 -7.37 -7.64 1.44
C LEU A 106 -6.54 -7.60 0.16
N VAL A 107 -7.19 -7.33 -0.96
CA VAL A 107 -6.51 -7.19 -2.26
C VAL A 107 -6.69 -5.77 -2.77
N PHE A 108 -5.57 -5.13 -3.11
CA PHE A 108 -5.56 -3.76 -3.63
C PHE A 108 -5.00 -3.74 -5.03
N SER A 109 -5.59 -2.90 -5.90
CA SER A 109 -4.92 -2.47 -7.11
C SER A 109 -4.10 -1.23 -6.77
N VAL A 110 -2.89 -1.17 -7.29
CA VAL A 110 -1.98 -0.04 -7.02
C VAL A 110 -1.37 0.47 -8.32
N SER A 111 -1.09 1.76 -8.34
CA SER A 111 -0.36 2.39 -9.44
C SER A 111 0.44 3.56 -8.91
N ALA A 112 1.53 3.89 -9.59
CA ALA A 112 2.33 5.07 -9.28
C ALA A 112 2.52 5.87 -10.57
N LYS A 113 2.48 7.19 -10.43
CA LYS A 113 2.61 8.12 -11.56
C LYS A 113 3.65 9.18 -11.24
N ASP A 114 4.34 9.65 -12.29
CA ASP A 114 5.22 10.81 -12.17
C ASP A 114 4.40 12.12 -12.27
N ASN A 115 5.09 13.24 -12.16
CA ASN A 115 4.41 14.55 -12.22
C ASN A 115 3.92 14.95 -13.60
N ASP A 116 4.27 14.20 -14.65
CA ASP A 116 3.74 14.38 -16.00
C ASP A 116 2.51 13.48 -16.26
N GLY A 117 2.08 12.73 -15.27
CA GLY A 117 0.94 11.83 -15.37
C GLY A 117 1.25 10.48 -15.99
N ASN A 118 2.53 10.16 -16.23
CA ASN A 118 2.91 8.85 -16.76
C ASN A 118 2.87 7.81 -15.66
N VAL A 119 2.28 6.65 -15.95
CA VAL A 119 2.32 5.52 -15.03
C VAL A 119 3.73 4.95 -15.04
N ILE A 120 4.39 4.96 -13.89
CA ILE A 120 5.75 4.42 -13.75
C ILE A 120 5.74 2.98 -13.25
N GLY A 121 4.66 2.54 -12.65
CA GLY A 121 4.51 1.16 -12.17
C GLY A 121 3.09 0.90 -11.74
N LYS A 122 2.72 -0.37 -11.69
CA LYS A 122 1.36 -0.80 -11.31
C LYS A 122 1.36 -2.27 -10.90
N GLY A 123 0.25 -2.69 -10.30
CA GLY A 123 0.06 -4.09 -9.97
C GLY A 123 -0.94 -4.29 -8.86
N THR A 124 -0.72 -5.36 -8.08
CA THR A 124 -1.58 -5.73 -6.97
C THR A 124 -0.75 -5.96 -5.72
N ILE A 125 -1.35 -5.63 -4.58
CA ILE A 125 -0.77 -5.87 -3.26
C ILE A 125 -1.84 -6.54 -2.42
N GLU A 126 -1.47 -7.62 -1.73
CA GLU A 126 -2.34 -8.26 -0.74
C GLU A 126 -1.82 -7.94 0.65
N ARG A 127 -2.75 -7.66 1.54
CA ARG A 127 -2.45 -7.40 2.93
C ARG A 127 -3.38 -8.23 3.80
N PHE A 128 -2.99 -8.43 5.06
CA PHE A 128 -3.77 -9.21 6.01
C PHE A 128 -4.05 -8.38 7.26
N VAL A 129 -5.30 -8.37 7.70
CA VAL A 129 -5.67 -7.70 8.95
C VAL A 129 -5.21 -8.55 10.13
N VAL A 130 -4.50 -7.92 11.06
CA VAL A 130 -4.01 -8.57 12.29
C VAL A 130 -4.32 -7.67 13.49
N LEU A 131 -4.39 -8.29 14.66
CA LEU A 131 -4.40 -7.55 15.92
C LEU A 131 -2.95 -7.24 16.27
N ALA A 132 -2.60 -5.96 16.32
CA ALA A 132 -1.20 -5.53 16.44
C ALA A 132 -0.48 -6.16 17.64
N ASP A 133 -1.09 -6.08 18.82
CA ASP A 133 -0.46 -6.60 20.05
C ASP A 133 -0.26 -8.10 19.99
N LYS A 134 -1.26 -8.83 19.53
CA LYS A 134 -1.21 -10.28 19.39
C LYS A 134 -0.16 -10.70 18.37
N PHE A 135 -0.11 -10.00 17.27
CA PHE A 135 0.85 -10.26 16.20
C PHE A 135 2.28 -10.06 16.70
N MET A 136 2.54 -8.92 17.35
CA MET A 136 3.88 -8.63 17.85
C MET A 136 4.29 -9.57 18.97
N LYS A 137 3.37 -9.97 19.83
CA LYS A 137 3.64 -10.94 20.89
C LYS A 137 4.09 -12.28 20.29
N LYS A 138 3.44 -12.71 19.22
CA LYS A 138 3.80 -13.95 18.53
C LYS A 138 5.17 -13.83 17.84
N VAL A 139 5.46 -12.69 17.23
CA VAL A 139 6.74 -12.40 16.57
C VAL A 139 7.89 -12.40 17.59
N ASN A 140 7.67 -11.82 18.75
CA ASN A 140 8.71 -11.68 19.78
C ASN A 140 8.89 -12.94 20.64
N GLY A 141 8.08 -13.93 20.43
CA GLY A 141 8.14 -15.17 21.19
C GLY A 141 7.34 -15.10 22.45
#